data_fe6f41a0ae32dcfe4b10a79a65a383c8
#
_entry.id   fe6f41a0ae32dcfe4b10a79a65a383c8
#
_cell.length_a   1.000
_cell.length_b   1.000
_cell.length_c   1.000
_cell.angle_alpha   90.00
_cell.angle_beta   90.00
_cell.angle_gamma   90.00
#
_symmetry.space_group_name_H-M   'P 1'
#
loop_
_entity.id
_entity.type
_entity.pdbx_description
1 polymer ?
#
loop_
_entity_poly.entity_id
_entity_poly.type
_entity_poly.pdbx_seq_one_letter_code
_entity_poly.pdbx_strand_id
1 'polypeptide(L)'
;MKTVVVIGAGIAGIAASIRMAKKGYQVAVYEANDYPGGKLSAFTLGKYRFDAGPSLFTMPDFVTELFDLSEEDHRDYFNFKKKEIACKYFWEDQTQITAYDDQDLFFKEIQEKLNIDTKPLKKYLTRAKKKFDLTAPLFLEKSLHQLKTFLNLDTLKALSSLSLYEINQTLHGVNSKQLKEPHLIQMYDRYATYNGSS
;
A
#
# COMPACT_ATOMS: atom_id res chain seq x y z
N MET A 1 33.50 9.04 15.88
CA MET A 1 32.16 8.91 15.29
C MET A 1 32.06 7.49 14.75
N LYS A 2 30.97 6.74 15.00
CA LYS A 2 30.81 5.38 14.44
C LYS A 2 30.40 5.48 12.98
N THR A 3 30.97 4.63 12.12
CA THR A 3 30.67 4.57 10.69
C THR A 3 29.70 3.43 10.39
N VAL A 4 28.75 3.68 9.49
CA VAL A 4 27.80 2.71 8.95
C VAL A 4 27.96 2.66 7.43
N VAL A 5 28.01 1.46 6.89
CA VAL A 5 28.00 1.21 5.44
C VAL A 5 26.64 0.64 5.07
N VAL A 6 26.00 1.24 4.07
CA VAL A 6 24.76 0.77 3.48
C VAL A 6 25.04 0.29 2.06
N ILE A 7 24.68 -0.93 1.76
CA ILE A 7 24.86 -1.55 0.45
C ILE A 7 23.51 -1.51 -0.29
N GLY A 8 23.46 -0.77 -1.38
CA GLY A 8 22.27 -0.54 -2.20
C GLY A 8 21.57 0.78 -1.87
N ALA A 9 21.43 1.64 -2.89
CA ALA A 9 20.71 2.92 -2.83
C ALA A 9 19.27 2.80 -3.36
N GLY A 10 18.60 1.68 -3.16
CA GLY A 10 17.15 1.57 -3.31
C GLY A 10 16.43 2.31 -2.19
N ILE A 11 15.09 2.43 -2.25
CA ILE A 11 14.29 3.18 -1.26
C ILE A 11 14.57 2.74 0.18
N ALA A 12 14.69 1.44 0.44
CA ALA A 12 15.00 0.92 1.78
C ALA A 12 16.40 1.34 2.27
N GLY A 13 17.41 1.29 1.39
CA GLY A 13 18.78 1.71 1.70
C GLY A 13 18.86 3.20 1.97
N ILE A 14 18.19 4.02 1.15
CA ILE A 14 18.11 5.48 1.36
C ILE A 14 17.43 5.80 2.69
N ALA A 15 16.27 5.20 2.98
CA ALA A 15 15.56 5.40 4.24
C ALA A 15 16.39 4.99 5.46
N ALA A 16 17.11 3.86 5.38
CA ALA A 16 18.02 3.42 6.44
C ALA A 16 19.18 4.41 6.63
N SER A 17 19.74 4.92 5.53
CA SER A 17 20.85 5.89 5.55
C SER A 17 20.47 7.18 6.24
N ILE A 18 19.31 7.75 5.92
CA ILE A 18 18.76 8.96 6.56
C ILE A 18 18.59 8.73 8.06
N ARG A 19 17.95 7.62 8.46
CA ARG A 19 17.71 7.31 9.88
C ARG A 19 19.02 7.08 10.65
N MET A 20 20.05 6.49 10.03
CA MET A 20 21.36 6.31 10.66
C MET A 20 22.12 7.63 10.77
N ALA A 21 22.08 8.48 9.74
CA ALA A 21 22.69 9.81 9.79
C ALA A 21 22.07 10.68 10.91
N LYS A 22 20.75 10.69 11.06
CA LYS A 22 20.06 11.40 12.16
C LYS A 22 20.38 10.84 13.56
N LYS A 23 20.81 9.58 13.65
CA LYS A 23 21.34 8.99 14.89
C LYS A 23 22.82 9.34 15.16
N GLY A 24 23.43 10.18 14.33
CA GLY A 24 24.81 10.66 14.50
C GLY A 24 25.87 9.70 13.97
N TYR A 25 25.52 8.74 13.10
CA TYR A 25 26.51 7.92 12.41
C TYR A 25 27.05 8.62 11.17
N GLN A 26 28.31 8.39 10.85
CA GLN A 26 28.86 8.69 9.53
C GLN A 26 28.40 7.58 8.57
N VAL A 27 27.61 7.92 7.55
CA VAL A 27 27.02 6.94 6.63
C VAL A 27 27.69 6.99 5.28
N ALA A 28 28.10 5.85 4.77
CA ALA A 28 28.56 5.64 3.40
C ALA A 28 27.58 4.70 2.69
N VAL A 29 27.08 5.10 1.51
CA VAL A 29 26.18 4.30 0.69
C VAL A 29 26.91 3.84 -0.56
N TYR A 30 26.85 2.56 -0.86
CA TYR A 30 27.41 1.95 -2.06
C TYR A 30 26.29 1.40 -2.93
N GLU A 31 26.23 1.82 -4.19
CA GLU A 31 25.28 1.36 -5.20
C GLU A 31 26.02 0.73 -6.37
N ALA A 32 25.51 -0.39 -6.88
CA ALA A 32 26.11 -1.10 -7.99
C ALA A 32 25.78 -0.48 -9.35
N ASN A 33 24.63 0.18 -9.44
CA ASN A 33 24.21 0.88 -10.66
C ASN A 33 24.74 2.32 -10.65
N ASP A 34 24.70 2.97 -11.78
CA ASP A 34 25.06 4.38 -11.97
C ASP A 34 23.96 5.36 -11.55
N TYR A 35 22.85 4.86 -11.01
CA TYR A 35 21.72 5.64 -10.52
C TYR A 35 21.19 5.09 -9.18
N PRO A 36 20.72 5.94 -8.26
CA PRO A 36 19.99 5.53 -7.05
C PRO A 36 18.51 5.26 -7.37
N GLY A 37 17.82 4.57 -6.45
CA GLY A 37 16.37 4.30 -6.53
C GLY A 37 16.02 2.82 -6.65
N GLY A 38 16.95 1.99 -7.13
CA GLY A 38 16.74 0.57 -7.27
C GLY A 38 15.59 0.25 -8.24
N LYS A 39 14.51 -0.35 -7.75
CA LYS A 39 13.31 -0.64 -8.56
C LYS A 39 12.53 0.61 -9.00
N LEU A 40 12.73 1.76 -8.40
CA LEU A 40 12.23 3.04 -8.88
C LEU A 40 13.18 3.57 -9.93
N SER A 41 13.05 3.08 -11.15
CA SER A 41 13.90 3.46 -12.28
C SER A 41 13.07 3.97 -13.46
N ALA A 42 13.72 4.70 -14.34
CA ALA A 42 13.13 5.16 -15.58
C ALA A 42 14.17 5.02 -16.70
N PHE A 43 13.70 4.83 -17.92
CA PHE A 43 14.55 4.81 -19.09
C PHE A 43 13.93 5.64 -20.22
N THR A 44 14.76 6.04 -21.17
CA THR A 44 14.32 6.79 -22.35
C THR A 44 14.55 5.97 -23.59
N LEU A 45 13.55 5.89 -24.45
CA LEU A 45 13.64 5.28 -25.76
C LEU A 45 13.27 6.33 -26.82
N GLY A 46 14.26 6.78 -27.57
CA GLY A 46 14.08 7.91 -28.47
C GLY A 46 13.67 9.19 -27.71
N LYS A 47 12.50 9.75 -28.02
CA LYS A 47 11.94 10.92 -27.33
C LYS A 47 11.00 10.61 -26.17
N TYR A 48 10.76 9.33 -25.89
CA TYR A 48 9.80 8.89 -24.89
C TYR A 48 10.50 8.42 -23.62
N ARG A 49 10.02 8.89 -22.46
CA ARG A 49 10.45 8.45 -21.13
C ARG A 49 9.44 7.42 -20.59
N PHE A 50 9.96 6.34 -20.03
CA PHE A 50 9.17 5.27 -19.41
C PHE A 50 9.60 5.08 -17.96
N ASP A 51 8.62 4.94 -17.08
CA ASP A 51 8.85 4.47 -15.73
C ASP A 51 8.93 2.94 -15.75
N ALA A 52 10.04 2.38 -15.28
CA ALA A 52 10.32 0.93 -15.28
C ALA A 52 10.03 0.28 -13.92
N GLY A 53 9.56 1.05 -12.96
CA GLY A 53 9.29 0.62 -11.60
C GLY A 53 7.80 0.60 -11.25
N PRO A 54 7.48 0.61 -9.93
CA PRO A 54 6.13 0.70 -9.45
C PRO A 54 5.42 1.95 -9.97
N SER A 55 4.20 1.78 -10.47
CA SER A 55 3.37 2.87 -11.03
C SER A 55 2.45 3.52 -9.98
N LEU A 56 2.37 2.95 -8.77
CA LEU A 56 1.52 3.45 -7.69
C LEU A 56 2.38 3.98 -6.55
N PHE A 57 2.07 5.19 -6.10
CA PHE A 57 2.65 5.77 -4.90
C PHE A 57 1.60 5.69 -3.79
N THR A 58 1.76 4.70 -2.91
CA THR A 58 0.89 4.46 -1.75
C THR A 58 1.62 4.79 -0.46
N MET A 59 0.87 5.09 0.61
CA MET A 59 1.39 5.37 1.94
C MET A 59 2.47 6.46 1.95
N PRO A 60 2.18 7.65 1.38
CA PRO A 60 3.15 8.74 1.25
C PRO A 60 3.74 9.17 2.59
N ASP A 61 3.01 8.99 3.69
CA ASP A 61 3.41 9.38 5.03
C ASP A 61 4.74 8.72 5.47
N PHE A 62 5.03 7.50 5.02
CA PHE A 62 6.34 6.88 5.28
C PHE A 62 7.50 7.56 4.56
N VAL A 63 7.23 8.27 3.48
CA VAL A 63 8.25 9.04 2.76
C VAL A 63 8.37 10.44 3.37
N THR A 64 7.25 11.12 3.61
CA THR A 64 7.27 12.46 4.20
C THR A 64 7.87 12.46 5.61
N GLU A 65 7.65 11.40 6.41
CA GLU A 65 8.30 11.20 7.71
C GLU A 65 9.85 11.29 7.65
N LEU A 66 10.47 10.85 6.55
CA LEU A 66 11.93 10.94 6.40
C LEU A 66 12.39 12.39 6.25
N PHE A 67 11.59 13.22 5.61
CA PHE A 67 11.85 14.65 5.50
C PHE A 67 11.63 15.34 6.85
N ASP A 68 10.52 15.05 7.52
CA ASP A 68 10.25 15.56 8.87
C ASP A 68 11.38 15.18 9.85
N LEU A 69 11.84 13.93 9.79
CA LEU A 69 12.98 13.45 10.59
C LEU A 69 14.27 14.23 10.28
N SER A 70 14.42 14.71 9.05
CA SER A 70 15.57 15.50 8.59
C SER A 70 15.40 17.00 8.81
N GLU A 71 14.24 17.45 9.34
CA GLU A 71 13.87 18.86 9.53
C GLU A 71 13.77 19.62 8.18
N GLU A 72 13.36 18.89 7.13
CA GLU A 72 13.21 19.40 5.77
C GLU A 72 11.74 19.32 5.33
N ASP A 73 11.32 20.24 4.47
CA ASP A 73 9.98 20.19 3.88
C ASP A 73 10.02 19.37 2.59
N HIS A 74 9.30 18.25 2.55
CA HIS A 74 9.25 17.40 1.36
C HIS A 74 8.78 18.14 0.11
N ARG A 75 7.98 19.22 0.26
CA ARG A 75 7.45 20.04 -0.84
C ARG A 75 8.52 20.76 -1.63
N ASP A 76 9.69 20.99 -1.02
CA ASP A 76 10.85 21.62 -1.69
C ASP A 76 11.57 20.62 -2.62
N TYR A 77 11.35 19.32 -2.43
CA TYR A 77 12.03 18.23 -3.15
C TYR A 77 11.12 17.50 -4.12
N PHE A 78 9.89 17.17 -3.71
CA PHE A 78 8.92 16.53 -4.59
C PHE A 78 7.49 16.81 -4.14
N ASN A 79 6.58 16.85 -5.12
CA ASN A 79 5.17 17.07 -4.90
C ASN A 79 4.36 15.89 -5.46
N PHE A 80 3.36 15.48 -4.72
CA PHE A 80 2.41 14.46 -5.12
C PHE A 80 0.98 14.90 -4.79
N LYS A 81 0.02 14.32 -5.49
CA LYS A 81 -1.39 14.55 -5.21
C LYS A 81 -2.17 13.25 -5.24
N LYS A 82 -3.13 13.14 -4.36
CA LYS A 82 -4.09 12.06 -4.38
C LYS A 82 -4.94 12.15 -5.65
N LYS A 83 -5.18 11.02 -6.29
CA LYS A 83 -6.03 10.95 -7.48
C LYS A 83 -7.48 10.76 -7.06
N GLU A 84 -8.40 11.51 -7.67
CA GLU A 84 -9.85 11.36 -7.46
C GLU A 84 -10.37 10.02 -8.00
N ILE A 85 -9.77 9.54 -9.09
CA ILE A 85 -10.05 8.25 -9.68
C ILE A 85 -8.86 7.35 -9.46
N ALA A 86 -9.05 6.30 -8.66
CA ALA A 86 -8.02 5.33 -8.36
C ALA A 86 -7.80 4.35 -9.53
N CYS A 87 -8.89 3.88 -10.14
CA CYS A 87 -8.85 2.90 -11.22
C CYS A 87 -10.15 2.93 -12.04
N LYS A 88 -10.07 2.50 -13.28
CA LYS A 88 -11.24 2.19 -14.11
C LYS A 88 -11.19 0.72 -14.50
N TYR A 89 -12.33 0.06 -14.42
CA TYR A 89 -12.52 -1.35 -14.74
C TYR A 89 -13.39 -1.48 -15.97
N PHE A 90 -13.05 -2.43 -16.84
CA PHE A 90 -13.75 -2.70 -18.10
C PHE A 90 -13.94 -4.20 -18.22
N TRP A 91 -15.15 -4.63 -18.57
CA TRP A 91 -15.50 -6.02 -18.80
C TRP A 91 -15.98 -6.25 -20.24
N GLU A 92 -15.96 -7.51 -20.67
CA GLU A 92 -16.37 -7.90 -22.02
C GLU A 92 -17.86 -7.66 -22.30
N ASP A 93 -18.69 -7.68 -21.26
CA ASP A 93 -20.12 -7.37 -21.33
C ASP A 93 -20.42 -5.86 -21.42
N GLN A 94 -19.40 -5.03 -21.66
CA GLN A 94 -19.45 -3.57 -21.74
C GLN A 94 -19.67 -2.85 -20.40
N THR A 95 -19.70 -3.59 -19.30
CA THR A 95 -19.74 -2.96 -17.96
C THR A 95 -18.46 -2.17 -17.73
N GLN A 96 -18.63 -0.93 -17.27
CA GLN A 96 -17.51 -0.06 -16.90
C GLN A 96 -17.75 0.52 -15.52
N ILE A 97 -16.78 0.41 -14.63
CA ILE A 97 -16.85 0.94 -13.27
C ILE A 97 -15.66 1.85 -13.02
N THR A 98 -15.94 3.03 -12.53
CA THR A 98 -14.94 3.98 -12.05
C THR A 98 -14.79 3.85 -10.53
N ALA A 99 -13.62 3.45 -10.07
CA ALA A 99 -13.30 3.42 -8.65
C ALA A 99 -12.84 4.81 -8.21
N TYR A 100 -13.75 5.57 -7.66
CA TYR A 100 -13.46 6.87 -7.06
C TYR A 100 -12.79 6.71 -5.70
N ASP A 101 -11.95 7.67 -5.33
CA ASP A 101 -11.39 7.78 -3.98
C ASP A 101 -12.48 8.17 -2.95
N ASP A 102 -13.41 9.02 -3.37
CA ASP A 102 -14.59 9.34 -2.59
C ASP A 102 -15.54 8.13 -2.53
N GLN A 103 -15.80 7.65 -1.31
CA GLN A 103 -16.60 6.44 -1.11
C GLN A 103 -18.06 6.62 -1.50
N ASP A 104 -18.65 7.79 -1.30
CA ASP A 104 -20.05 8.02 -1.63
C ASP A 104 -20.26 8.08 -3.15
N LEU A 105 -19.34 8.72 -3.87
CA LEU A 105 -19.31 8.66 -5.33
C LEU A 105 -19.11 7.23 -5.84
N PHE A 106 -18.23 6.46 -5.22
CA PHE A 106 -18.01 5.08 -5.60
C PHE A 106 -19.24 4.21 -5.35
N PHE A 107 -19.92 4.34 -4.22
CA PHE A 107 -21.15 3.59 -3.97
C PHE A 107 -22.27 3.96 -4.93
N LYS A 108 -22.38 5.23 -5.30
CA LYS A 108 -23.33 5.69 -6.31
C LYS A 108 -23.02 5.09 -7.67
N GLU A 109 -21.76 5.11 -8.11
CA GLU A 109 -21.30 4.47 -9.35
C GLU A 109 -21.69 2.98 -9.38
N ILE A 110 -21.39 2.23 -8.31
CA ILE A 110 -21.74 0.81 -8.21
C ILE A 110 -23.24 0.59 -8.27
N GLN A 111 -24.03 1.38 -7.55
CA GLN A 111 -25.48 1.28 -7.55
C GLN A 111 -26.08 1.52 -8.95
N GLU A 112 -25.58 2.56 -9.65
CA GLU A 112 -26.07 2.93 -10.97
C GLU A 112 -25.64 1.94 -12.06
N LYS A 113 -24.39 1.48 -12.04
CA LYS A 113 -23.81 0.61 -13.07
C LYS A 113 -24.25 -0.84 -12.95
N LEU A 114 -24.38 -1.35 -11.73
CA LEU A 114 -24.74 -2.75 -11.47
C LEU A 114 -26.18 -2.95 -11.03
N ASN A 115 -26.93 -1.87 -10.78
CA ASN A 115 -28.32 -1.90 -10.29
C ASN A 115 -28.49 -2.77 -9.03
N ILE A 116 -27.61 -2.61 -8.04
CA ILE A 116 -27.61 -3.41 -6.82
C ILE A 116 -27.67 -2.54 -5.54
N ASP A 117 -28.09 -3.15 -4.41
CA ASP A 117 -27.92 -2.53 -3.10
C ASP A 117 -26.43 -2.52 -2.70
N THR A 118 -25.92 -1.36 -2.33
CA THR A 118 -24.51 -1.19 -1.93
C THR A 118 -24.24 -1.49 -0.45
N LYS A 119 -25.26 -1.82 0.36
CA LYS A 119 -25.06 -2.16 1.79
C LYS A 119 -24.07 -3.30 2.01
N PRO A 120 -24.08 -4.41 1.23
CA PRO A 120 -23.08 -5.47 1.36
C PRO A 120 -21.66 -4.95 1.10
N LEU A 121 -21.47 -4.13 0.07
CA LEU A 121 -20.18 -3.53 -0.25
C LEU A 121 -19.69 -2.58 0.85
N LYS A 122 -20.58 -1.73 1.38
CA LYS A 122 -20.26 -0.85 2.52
C LYS A 122 -19.79 -1.64 3.75
N LYS A 123 -20.49 -2.72 4.06
CA LYS A 123 -20.11 -3.63 5.17
C LYS A 123 -18.76 -4.29 4.92
N TYR A 124 -18.52 -4.76 3.68
CA TYR A 124 -17.26 -5.36 3.26
C TYR A 124 -16.09 -4.41 3.45
N LEU A 125 -16.19 -3.17 2.93
CA LEU A 125 -15.14 -2.16 3.04
C LEU A 125 -14.89 -1.70 4.48
N THR A 126 -15.95 -1.52 5.27
CA THR A 126 -15.81 -1.22 6.71
C THR A 126 -15.05 -2.34 7.44
N ARG A 127 -15.35 -3.60 7.10
CA ARG A 127 -14.65 -4.74 7.68
C ARG A 127 -13.19 -4.81 7.22
N ALA A 128 -12.92 -4.54 5.94
CA ALA A 128 -11.57 -4.48 5.40
C ALA A 128 -10.74 -3.37 6.08
N LYS A 129 -11.33 -2.19 6.24
CA LYS A 129 -10.69 -1.10 6.99
C LYS A 129 -10.37 -1.50 8.42
N LYS A 130 -11.31 -2.12 9.13
CA LYS A 130 -11.07 -2.59 10.51
C LYS A 130 -9.92 -3.61 10.58
N LYS A 131 -9.82 -4.53 9.61
CA LYS A 131 -8.69 -5.47 9.51
C LYS A 131 -7.38 -4.71 9.36
N PHE A 132 -7.33 -3.75 8.44
CA PHE A 132 -6.15 -2.93 8.21
C PHE A 132 -5.76 -2.15 9.47
N ASP A 133 -6.68 -1.43 10.09
CA ASP A 133 -6.43 -0.62 11.29
C ASP A 133 -5.87 -1.46 12.47
N LEU A 134 -6.27 -2.74 12.56
CA LEU A 134 -5.78 -3.66 13.59
C LEU A 134 -4.38 -4.26 13.26
N THR A 135 -4.06 -4.41 11.99
CA THR A 135 -2.85 -5.13 11.56
C THR A 135 -1.72 -4.21 11.12
N ALA A 136 -2.04 -3.05 10.55
CA ALA A 136 -1.03 -2.11 10.04
C ALA A 136 0.02 -1.70 11.10
N PRO A 137 -0.36 -1.31 12.33
CA PRO A 137 0.63 -0.95 13.34
C PRO A 137 1.57 -2.09 13.70
N LEU A 138 1.10 -3.34 13.60
CA LEU A 138 1.90 -4.51 13.92
C LEU A 138 2.86 -4.88 12.78
N PHE A 139 2.35 -4.94 11.55
CA PHE A 139 3.09 -5.46 10.40
C PHE A 139 3.89 -4.41 9.65
N LEU A 140 3.50 -3.13 9.71
CA LEU A 140 4.14 -2.05 8.97
C LEU A 140 5.08 -1.20 9.83
N GLU A 141 4.81 -1.08 11.15
CA GLU A 141 5.53 -0.17 12.02
C GLU A 141 6.43 -0.87 13.04
N LYS A 142 6.22 -2.16 13.28
CA LYS A 142 6.96 -2.92 14.30
C LYS A 142 7.75 -4.08 13.71
N SER A 143 8.86 -4.41 14.38
CA SER A 143 9.67 -5.58 14.03
C SER A 143 9.05 -6.85 14.62
N LEU A 144 8.67 -7.80 13.77
CA LEU A 144 8.16 -9.11 14.20
C LEU A 144 9.24 -10.04 14.80
N HIS A 145 10.53 -9.67 14.72
CA HIS A 145 11.62 -10.43 15.34
C HIS A 145 11.86 -10.09 16.81
N GLN A 146 11.09 -9.16 17.37
CA GLN A 146 11.25 -8.74 18.76
C GLN A 146 10.08 -9.26 19.61
N LEU A 147 10.39 -10.03 20.66
CA LEU A 147 9.36 -10.57 21.57
C LEU A 147 8.47 -9.49 22.19
N LYS A 148 9.02 -8.31 22.49
CA LYS A 148 8.24 -7.16 23.01
C LYS A 148 7.12 -6.71 22.06
N THR A 149 7.24 -6.97 20.75
CA THR A 149 6.20 -6.68 19.76
C THR A 149 4.94 -7.50 20.04
N PHE A 150 5.09 -8.71 20.55
CA PHE A 150 3.98 -9.61 20.86
C PHE A 150 3.36 -9.36 22.23
N LEU A 151 4.03 -8.61 23.10
CA LEU A 151 3.59 -8.31 24.47
C LEU A 151 2.98 -6.90 24.63
N ASN A 152 2.43 -6.33 23.58
CA ASN A 152 1.80 -5.01 23.62
C ASN A 152 0.29 -5.06 23.35
N LEU A 153 -0.42 -3.95 23.71
CA LEU A 153 -1.86 -3.86 23.58
C LEU A 153 -2.39 -4.00 22.16
N ASP A 154 -1.63 -3.54 21.15
CA ASP A 154 -2.05 -3.62 19.75
C ASP A 154 -2.07 -5.09 19.29
N THR A 155 -1.04 -5.85 19.66
CA THR A 155 -0.99 -7.30 19.37
C THR A 155 -2.12 -8.04 20.09
N LEU A 156 -2.40 -7.71 21.36
CA LEU A 156 -3.52 -8.32 22.08
C LEU A 156 -4.87 -8.02 21.40
N LYS A 157 -5.09 -6.78 20.96
CA LYS A 157 -6.29 -6.39 20.20
C LYS A 157 -6.38 -7.15 18.86
N ALA A 158 -5.27 -7.23 18.12
CA ALA A 158 -5.22 -7.98 16.87
C ALA A 158 -5.54 -9.46 17.10
N LEU A 159 -4.94 -10.11 18.10
CA LEU A 159 -5.19 -11.51 18.45
C LEU A 159 -6.63 -11.76 18.93
N SER A 160 -7.20 -10.86 19.73
CA SER A 160 -8.61 -10.97 20.15
C SER A 160 -9.61 -10.91 18.99
N SER A 161 -9.17 -10.43 17.84
CA SER A 161 -9.97 -10.26 16.63
C SER A 161 -9.72 -11.34 15.56
N LEU A 162 -9.15 -12.49 15.92
CA LEU A 162 -8.79 -13.57 14.98
C LEU A 162 -9.95 -14.01 14.08
N SER A 163 -11.18 -14.06 14.60
CA SER A 163 -12.38 -14.40 13.82
C SER A 163 -12.68 -13.42 12.68
N LEU A 164 -12.13 -12.20 12.76
CA LEU A 164 -12.28 -11.19 11.73
C LEU A 164 -11.44 -11.49 10.49
N TYR A 165 -10.29 -12.18 10.66
CA TYR A 165 -9.30 -12.33 9.59
C TYR A 165 -9.59 -13.47 8.61
N GLU A 166 -10.53 -14.34 8.90
CA GLU A 166 -10.99 -15.43 8.00
C GLU A 166 -9.82 -16.31 7.48
N ILE A 167 -8.85 -16.60 8.36
CA ILE A 167 -7.60 -17.31 8.03
C ILE A 167 -7.78 -18.69 7.38
N ASN A 168 -8.94 -19.29 7.53
CA ASN A 168 -9.27 -20.59 6.94
C ASN A 168 -10.07 -20.48 5.63
N GLN A 169 -10.11 -19.31 5.00
CA GLN A 169 -10.84 -19.06 3.76
C GLN A 169 -9.92 -18.42 2.71
N THR A 170 -10.19 -18.69 1.44
CA THR A 170 -9.55 -17.97 0.34
C THR A 170 -10.16 -16.58 0.19
N LEU A 171 -9.42 -15.63 -0.40
CA LEU A 171 -9.95 -14.29 -0.70
C LEU A 171 -11.21 -14.39 -1.58
N HIS A 172 -11.18 -15.22 -2.62
CA HIS A 172 -12.34 -15.48 -3.49
C HIS A 172 -13.55 -16.01 -2.71
N GLY A 173 -13.34 -16.96 -1.79
CA GLY A 173 -14.43 -17.50 -0.96
C GLY A 173 -15.08 -16.44 -0.07
N VAL A 174 -14.28 -15.56 0.52
CA VAL A 174 -14.77 -14.43 1.33
C VAL A 174 -15.52 -13.42 0.46
N ASN A 175 -14.95 -13.05 -0.70
CA ASN A 175 -15.54 -12.09 -1.62
C ASN A 175 -16.88 -12.60 -2.18
N SER A 176 -16.93 -13.84 -2.64
CA SER A 176 -18.15 -14.47 -3.16
C SER A 176 -19.27 -14.50 -2.13
N LYS A 177 -18.94 -14.82 -0.87
CA LYS A 177 -19.92 -14.87 0.22
C LYS A 177 -20.48 -13.50 0.61
N GLN A 178 -19.63 -12.47 0.59
CA GLN A 178 -19.97 -11.13 1.10
C GLN A 178 -20.51 -10.19 0.03
N LEU A 179 -19.97 -10.23 -1.20
CA LEU A 179 -20.32 -9.29 -2.27
C LEU A 179 -21.43 -9.82 -3.17
N LYS A 180 -21.43 -11.12 -3.48
CA LYS A 180 -22.43 -11.84 -4.31
C LYS A 180 -22.55 -11.37 -5.77
N GLU A 181 -22.02 -10.22 -6.14
CA GLU A 181 -22.09 -9.65 -7.47
C GLU A 181 -20.76 -9.97 -8.21
N PRO A 182 -20.82 -10.60 -9.40
CA PRO A 182 -19.62 -11.12 -10.09
C PRO A 182 -18.55 -10.08 -10.40
N HIS A 183 -18.93 -8.88 -10.87
CA HIS A 183 -17.97 -7.82 -11.17
C HIS A 183 -17.25 -7.33 -9.91
N LEU A 184 -17.98 -7.18 -8.78
CA LEU A 184 -17.37 -6.82 -7.51
C LEU A 184 -16.46 -7.92 -7.00
N ILE A 185 -16.84 -9.19 -7.11
CA ILE A 185 -16.00 -10.32 -6.71
C ILE A 185 -14.69 -10.28 -7.48
N GLN A 186 -14.75 -10.22 -8.80
CA GLN A 186 -13.55 -10.15 -9.65
C GLN A 186 -12.70 -8.91 -9.36
N MET A 187 -13.33 -7.76 -9.16
CA MET A 187 -12.63 -6.52 -8.84
C MET A 187 -11.82 -6.62 -7.54
N TYR A 188 -12.37 -7.29 -6.52
CA TYR A 188 -11.66 -7.46 -5.24
C TYR A 188 -10.74 -8.67 -5.22
N ASP A 189 -10.98 -9.71 -6.01
CA ASP A 189 -10.08 -10.85 -6.17
C ASP A 189 -8.72 -10.44 -6.76
N ARG A 190 -8.69 -9.40 -7.60
CA ARG A 190 -7.46 -8.83 -8.14
C ARG A 190 -6.42 -8.51 -7.06
N TYR A 191 -6.86 -8.17 -5.86
CA TYR A 191 -5.94 -7.81 -4.78
C TYR A 191 -5.09 -9.00 -4.28
N ALA A 192 -5.47 -10.26 -4.60
CA ALA A 192 -4.64 -11.43 -4.32
C ALA A 192 -3.27 -11.35 -5.03
N THR A 193 -3.22 -10.76 -6.22
CA THR A 193 -1.98 -10.63 -7.01
C THR A 193 -0.89 -9.80 -6.34
N TYR A 194 -1.26 -8.87 -5.45
CA TYR A 194 -0.27 -8.06 -4.70
C TYR A 194 0.56 -8.89 -3.71
N ASN A 195 0.05 -10.05 -3.30
CA ASN A 195 0.76 -10.98 -2.42
C ASN A 195 1.37 -12.17 -3.20
N GLY A 196 1.39 -12.12 -4.53
CA GLY A 196 1.88 -13.19 -5.37
C GLY A 196 1.00 -14.44 -5.38
N SER A 197 -0.25 -14.32 -4.94
CA SER A 197 -1.25 -15.40 -5.03
C SER A 197 -1.91 -15.41 -6.41
N SER A 198 -2.11 -16.58 -6.97
CA SER A 198 -2.85 -16.83 -8.21
C SER A 198 -4.26 -17.28 -7.91
#